data_e36042a7d2cec18884cf1c4dab80b66d
#
_entry.id   e36042a7d2cec18884cf1c4dab80b66d
#
_cell.length_a   1.000
_cell.length_b   1.000
_cell.length_c   1.000
_cell.angle_alpha   90.00
_cell.angle_beta   90.00
_cell.angle_gamma   90.00
#
_symmetry.space_group_name_H-M   'P 1'
#
loop_
_entity.id
_entity.type
_entity.pdbx_description
1 polymer ?
#
loop_
_entity_poly.entity_id
_entity_poly.type
_entity_poly.pdbx_seq_one_letter_code
_entity_poly.pdbx_strand_id
1 'polypeptide(L)' 'MSKSPRVTFHPKRIAEGDWQIEAHCPGEDIRYISGFKSKADIDDWMNGDRKIAWLRSQGYAK' A
#
# COMPACT_ATOMS: atom_id res chain seq x y z
N MET A 1 25.27 7.43 4.28
CA MET A 1 24.70 6.10 4.14
C MET A 1 23.32 6.18 3.52
N SER A 2 23.11 5.43 2.48
CA SER A 2 21.82 5.45 1.84
C SER A 2 20.91 4.41 2.48
N LYS A 3 19.66 4.77 2.61
CA LYS A 3 18.65 3.86 3.12
C LYS A 3 17.61 3.64 2.05
N SER A 4 17.10 2.44 1.98
CA SER A 4 15.99 2.17 1.11
C SER A 4 14.78 2.99 1.60
N PRO A 5 14.01 3.55 0.68
CA PRO A 5 12.79 4.23 1.07
C PRO A 5 11.88 3.28 1.81
N ARG A 6 11.23 3.78 2.85
CA ARG A 6 10.25 3.00 3.58
C ARG A 6 8.87 3.51 3.26
N VAL A 7 8.09 2.64 2.67
CA VAL A 7 6.70 2.94 2.40
C VAL A 7 5.88 2.28 3.50
N THR A 8 5.08 3.08 4.20
CA THR A 8 4.18 2.55 5.21
C THR A 8 2.78 2.50 4.65
N PHE A 9 2.06 1.45 5.00
CA PHE A 9 0.72 1.21 4.48
C PHE A 9 -0.27 1.29 5.62
N HIS A 10 -1.33 2.07 5.41
CA HIS A 10 -2.37 2.26 6.42
C HIS A 10 -3.71 1.96 5.79
N PRO A 11 -4.42 0.94 6.31
CA PRO A 11 -5.76 0.66 5.80
C PRO A 11 -6.72 1.77 6.22
N LYS A 12 -7.61 2.13 5.32
CA LYS A 12 -8.59 3.16 5.59
C LYS A 12 -9.93 2.74 5.01
N ARG A 13 -10.94 2.78 5.85
CA ARG A 13 -12.29 2.50 5.40
C ARG A 13 -12.90 3.78 4.84
N ILE A 14 -13.36 3.72 3.61
CA ILE A 14 -14.02 4.83 2.95
C ILE A 14 -15.52 4.76 3.20
N ALA A 15 -16.05 3.56 3.04
CA ALA A 15 -17.47 3.29 3.24
C ALA A 15 -17.62 1.82 3.55
N GLU A 16 -18.84 1.39 3.88
CA GLU A 16 -19.10 -0.01 4.10
C GLU A 16 -18.81 -0.79 2.82
N GLY A 17 -17.97 -1.81 2.93
CA GLY A 17 -17.57 -2.59 1.78
C GLY A 17 -16.62 -1.89 0.81
N ASP A 18 -16.03 -0.77 1.24
CA ASP A 18 -15.13 0.00 0.39
C ASP A 18 -13.93 0.46 1.22
N TRP A 19 -12.79 -0.15 0.94
CA TRP A 19 -11.56 0.13 1.67
C TRP A 19 -10.46 0.54 0.71
N GLN A 20 -9.51 1.28 1.23
CA GLN A 20 -8.31 1.63 0.48
C GLN A 20 -7.11 1.59 1.41
N ILE A 21 -5.93 1.56 0.81
CA ILE A 21 -4.68 1.65 1.55
C ILE A 21 -4.04 3.00 1.25
N GLU A 22 -3.62 3.70 2.29
CA GLU A 22 -2.80 4.90 2.14
C GLU A 22 -1.35 4.46 2.20
N ALA A 23 -0.63 4.65 1.12
CA ALA A 23 0.79 4.34 1.05
C ALA A 23 1.57 5.64 1.27
N HIS A 24 2.22 5.73 2.41
CA HIS A 24 3.00 6.91 2.77
C HIS A 24 4.42 6.73 2.27
N CYS A 25 4.75 7.45 1.22
CA CYS A 25 6.06 7.37 0.58
C CYS A 25 6.94 8.50 1.07
N PRO A 26 8.14 8.21 1.58
CA PRO A 26 9.03 9.26 2.08
C PRO A 26 9.36 10.27 0.99
N GLY A 27 9.17 11.54 1.30
CA GLY A 27 9.50 12.62 0.37
C GLY A 27 8.56 12.76 -0.80
N GLU A 28 7.45 12.04 -0.82
CA GLU A 28 6.49 12.09 -1.91
C GLU A 28 5.07 12.17 -1.36
N ASP A 29 4.14 12.47 -2.24
CA ASP A 29 2.75 12.52 -1.86
C ASP A 29 2.23 11.15 -1.50
N ILE A 30 1.21 11.14 -0.65
CA ILE A 30 0.55 9.89 -0.29
C ILE A 30 -0.10 9.29 -1.51
N ARG A 31 0.10 8.00 -1.69
CA ARG A 31 -0.52 7.25 -2.77
C ARG A 31 -1.63 6.38 -2.21
N TYR A 32 -2.63 6.14 -3.02
CA TYR A 32 -3.79 5.38 -2.58
C TYR A 32 -3.97 4.16 -3.45
N ILE A 33 -4.24 3.04 -2.80
CA ILE A 33 -4.53 1.79 -3.47
C ILE A 33 -5.95 1.41 -3.09
N SER A 34 -6.84 1.36 -4.06
CA SER A 34 -8.26 1.10 -3.82
C SER A 34 -8.68 -0.23 -4.42
N GLY A 35 -9.95 -0.57 -4.25
CA GLY A 35 -10.48 -1.79 -4.80
C GLY A 35 -10.60 -2.91 -3.79
N PHE A 36 -10.50 -2.59 -2.50
CA PHE A 36 -10.65 -3.58 -1.43
C PHE A 36 -12.06 -3.52 -0.87
N LYS A 37 -12.61 -4.67 -0.57
CA LYS A 37 -13.96 -4.77 -0.03
C LYS A 37 -13.98 -4.81 1.49
N SER A 38 -12.87 -5.24 2.09
CA SER A 38 -12.77 -5.39 3.53
C SER A 38 -11.33 -5.28 3.96
N LYS A 39 -11.13 -5.21 5.28
CA LYS A 39 -9.78 -5.20 5.82
C LYS A 39 -9.08 -6.53 5.54
N ALA A 40 -9.81 -7.63 5.49
CA ALA A 40 -9.22 -8.91 5.18
C ALA A 40 -8.61 -8.91 3.77
N ASP A 41 -9.25 -8.25 2.83
CA ASP A 41 -8.69 -8.11 1.49
C ASP A 41 -7.39 -7.34 1.52
N ILE A 42 -7.32 -6.31 2.37
CA ILE A 42 -6.09 -5.53 2.55
C ILE A 42 -5.00 -6.41 3.15
N ASP A 43 -5.34 -7.18 4.18
CA ASP A 43 -4.36 -8.07 4.80
C ASP A 43 -3.81 -9.09 3.80
N ASP A 44 -4.67 -9.64 2.96
CA ASP A 44 -4.22 -10.57 1.91
C ASP A 44 -3.27 -9.88 0.94
N TRP A 45 -3.59 -8.66 0.55
CA TRP A 45 -2.74 -7.88 -0.34
C TRP A 45 -1.39 -7.60 0.31
N MET A 46 -1.40 -7.23 1.58
CA MET A 46 -0.18 -6.90 2.32
C MET A 46 0.72 -8.11 2.54
N ASN A 47 0.13 -9.28 2.74
CA ASN A 47 0.89 -10.50 3.01
C ASN A 47 1.25 -11.29 1.76
N GLY A 48 0.70 -10.93 0.62
CA GLY A 48 0.96 -11.62 -0.63
C GLY A 48 1.98 -10.90 -1.49
N ASP A 49 2.13 -11.40 -2.71
CA ASP A 49 3.08 -10.84 -3.66
C ASP A 49 2.63 -9.51 -4.27
N ARG A 50 1.36 -9.18 -4.12
CA ARG A 50 0.80 -7.98 -4.72
C ARG A 50 1.46 -6.71 -4.17
N LYS A 51 1.76 -6.70 -2.88
CA LYS A 51 2.43 -5.58 -2.26
C LYS A 51 3.81 -5.36 -2.88
N ILE A 52 4.55 -6.44 -3.06
CA ILE A 52 5.88 -6.37 -3.65
C ILE A 52 5.78 -5.92 -5.11
N ALA A 53 4.83 -6.45 -5.84
CA ALA A 53 4.62 -6.04 -7.23
C ALA A 53 4.29 -4.56 -7.32
N TRP A 54 3.47 -4.06 -6.41
CA TRP A 54 3.14 -2.64 -6.37
C TRP A 54 4.37 -1.80 -6.08
N LEU A 55 5.17 -2.22 -5.08
CA LEU A 55 6.38 -1.50 -4.72
C LEU A 55 7.36 -1.44 -5.90
N ARG A 56 7.48 -2.53 -6.64
CA ARG A 56 8.33 -2.56 -7.83
C ARG A 56 7.84 -1.59 -8.91
N SER A 57 6.52 -1.54 -9.09
CA SER A 57 5.96 -0.65 -10.09
C SER A 57 6.18 0.82 -9.73
N GLN A 58 6.34 1.11 -8.44
CA GLN A 58 6.61 2.46 -7.97
C GLN A 58 8.11 2.75 -7.83
N GLY A 59 8.97 1.75 -8.07
CA GLY A 59 10.40 1.93 -7.99
C GLY A 59 10.99 1.79 -6.59
N TYR A 60 10.24 1.26 -5.64
CA TYR A 60 10.70 1.13 -4.25
C TYR A 60 11.29 -0.24 -3.92
N ALA A 61 11.08 -1.22 -4.77
CA ALA A 61 11.63 -2.55 -4.55
C ALA A 61 12.36 -3.02 -5.79
N LYS A 62 13.32 -3.88 -5.58
CA LYS A 62 14.12 -4.43 -6.68
C LYS A 62 13.80 -5.89 -6.93
#